data_ade78e293c432e1f66e0661c81ab1c6f
#
_entry.id   ade78e293c432e1f66e0661c81ab1c6f
#
_cell.length_a   1.000
_cell.length_b   1.000
_cell.length_c   1.000
_cell.angle_alpha   90.00
_cell.angle_beta   90.00
_cell.angle_gamma   90.00
#
_symmetry.space_group_name_H-M   'P 1'
#
loop_
_entity.id
_entity.type
_entity.pdbx_description
1 polymer ?
#
loop_
_entity_poly.entity_id
_entity_poly.type
_entity_poly.pdbx_seq_one_letter_code
_entity_poly.pdbx_strand_id
1 'polypeptide(L)'
;MSIKSIKFCALILALIFINFNNAFADNKSFYKELASRRSNDRANYKDLSDLEFANFREVIKNRLYRSSSPVNDVLKRNLIADKAAGNFGIKTFVNLGDSENKLKNYKDFKSSYCSKHKIILLGLDWKYYSKNFQDRLAQGIIAMAHSEPPFLIHCDAGKDRTGFVCALLEALLGYDINYIVQDYLKSFQNYFKVIKDSREYNFIANNEIRAFLAKAFKVKASELENLNLALLAENYFIEIGVKAKDIALLKLKLKL
;
A
#
# COMPACT_ATOMS: atom_id res chain seq x y z
N MET A 1 9.37 -47.52 16.32
CA MET A 1 10.20 -46.30 16.32
C MET A 1 11.08 -46.28 17.55
N SER A 2 12.40 -46.11 17.42
CA SER A 2 13.31 -46.15 18.56
C SER A 2 13.21 -44.89 19.40
N ILE A 3 13.42 -44.98 20.72
CA ILE A 3 13.43 -43.84 21.67
C ILE A 3 14.37 -42.72 21.22
N LYS A 4 15.46 -43.07 20.51
CA LYS A 4 16.39 -42.09 19.90
C LYS A 4 15.73 -41.25 18.79
N SER A 5 14.85 -41.86 17.99
CA SER A 5 14.12 -41.18 16.89
C SER A 5 13.09 -40.17 17.42
N ILE A 6 12.42 -40.51 18.53
CA ILE A 6 11.43 -39.61 19.17
C ILE A 6 12.10 -38.42 19.83
N LYS A 7 13.25 -38.61 20.50
CA LYS A 7 14.02 -37.50 21.07
C LYS A 7 14.60 -36.57 20.01
N PHE A 8 15.01 -37.09 18.86
CA PHE A 8 15.54 -36.28 17.75
C PHE A 8 14.43 -35.45 17.09
N CYS A 9 13.24 -36.00 16.85
CA CYS A 9 12.09 -35.25 16.36
C CYS A 9 11.61 -34.17 17.34
N ALA A 10 11.59 -34.45 18.65
CA ALA A 10 11.23 -33.46 19.67
C ALA A 10 12.22 -32.31 19.74
N LEU A 11 13.53 -32.58 19.55
CA LEU A 11 14.56 -31.54 19.53
C LEU A 11 14.44 -30.64 18.29
N ILE A 12 14.16 -31.22 17.11
CA ILE A 12 13.91 -30.45 15.88
C ILE A 12 12.66 -29.56 16.02
N LEU A 13 11.56 -30.10 16.56
CA LEU A 13 10.35 -29.33 16.81
C LEU A 13 10.57 -28.19 17.80
N ALA A 14 11.35 -28.43 18.87
CA ALA A 14 11.70 -27.39 19.83
C ALA A 14 12.57 -26.30 19.20
N LEU A 15 13.55 -26.66 18.37
CA LEU A 15 14.40 -25.71 17.65
C LEU A 15 13.60 -24.89 16.62
N ILE A 16 12.65 -25.50 15.92
CA ILE A 16 11.74 -24.80 15.00
C ILE A 16 10.85 -23.82 15.78
N PHE A 17 10.34 -24.24 16.94
CA PHE A 17 9.47 -23.40 17.78
C PHE A 17 10.25 -22.22 18.41
N ILE A 18 11.48 -22.43 18.84
CA ILE A 18 12.36 -21.38 19.35
C ILE A 18 12.73 -20.39 18.25
N ASN A 19 13.11 -20.88 17.07
CA ASN A 19 13.42 -20.03 15.92
C ASN A 19 12.20 -19.22 15.45
N PHE A 20 11.00 -19.80 15.47
CA PHE A 20 9.75 -19.10 15.11
C PHE A 20 9.41 -18.00 16.11
N ASN A 21 9.54 -18.26 17.42
CA ASN A 21 9.31 -17.25 18.45
C ASN A 21 10.37 -16.13 18.43
N ASN A 22 11.63 -16.45 18.18
CA ASN A 22 12.70 -15.46 18.03
C ASN A 22 12.46 -14.59 16.79
N ALA A 23 12.14 -15.18 15.64
CA ALA A 23 11.84 -14.44 14.42
C ALA A 23 10.62 -13.50 14.61
N PHE A 24 9.59 -13.93 15.35
CA PHE A 24 8.43 -13.09 15.67
C PHE A 24 8.78 -11.94 16.65
N ALA A 25 9.60 -12.20 17.64
CA ALA A 25 10.10 -11.20 18.58
C ALA A 25 11.01 -10.18 17.87
N ASP A 26 11.89 -10.67 17.00
CA ASP A 26 12.79 -9.84 16.19
C ASP A 26 12.01 -8.95 15.23
N ASN A 27 10.95 -9.46 14.58
CA ASN A 27 10.08 -8.67 13.72
C ASN A 27 9.38 -7.55 14.49
N LYS A 28 8.84 -7.82 15.67
CA LYS A 28 8.17 -6.81 16.49
C LYS A 28 9.13 -5.73 16.98
N SER A 29 10.34 -6.11 17.39
CA SER A 29 11.40 -5.19 17.79
C SER A 29 11.82 -4.31 16.62
N PHE A 30 12.04 -4.89 15.45
CA PHE A 30 12.39 -4.20 14.21
C PHE A 30 11.37 -3.11 13.86
N TYR A 31 10.08 -3.45 13.80
CA TYR A 31 9.05 -2.45 13.45
C TYR A 31 8.84 -1.39 14.53
N LYS A 32 9.09 -1.71 15.81
CA LYS A 32 9.07 -0.72 16.88
C LYS A 32 10.21 0.29 16.75
N GLU A 33 11.42 -0.19 16.44
CA GLU A 33 12.57 0.68 16.18
C GLU A 33 12.31 1.55 14.94
N LEU A 34 11.86 0.95 13.83
CA LEU A 34 11.52 1.67 12.62
C LEU A 34 10.48 2.77 12.90
N ALA A 35 9.41 2.46 13.64
CA ALA A 35 8.38 3.42 13.98
C ALA A 35 8.89 4.59 14.83
N SER A 36 9.91 4.39 15.65
CA SER A 36 10.51 5.44 16.48
C SER A 36 11.23 6.53 15.67
N ARG A 37 11.65 6.22 14.44
CA ARG A 37 12.30 7.17 13.54
C ARG A 37 11.33 8.15 12.88
N ARG A 38 10.00 7.86 12.94
CA ARG A 38 9.00 8.72 12.32
C ARG A 38 8.82 10.00 13.11
N SER A 39 8.86 11.13 12.42
CA SER A 39 8.46 12.43 12.95
C SER A 39 7.29 13.01 12.15
N ASN A 40 6.50 13.86 12.79
CA ASN A 40 5.50 14.70 12.13
C ASN A 40 6.03 16.13 11.90
N ASP A 41 7.22 16.44 12.39
CA ASP A 41 7.87 17.73 12.19
C ASP A 41 8.64 17.75 10.86
N ARG A 42 8.29 18.68 9.97
CA ARG A 42 8.95 18.89 8.67
C ARG A 42 10.44 19.15 8.82
N ALA A 43 10.86 19.78 9.94
CA ALA A 43 12.26 20.11 10.19
C ALA A 43 13.17 18.87 10.29
N ASN A 44 12.61 17.71 10.65
CA ASN A 44 13.36 16.44 10.70
C ASN A 44 13.58 15.78 9.32
N TYR A 45 13.06 16.39 8.25
CA TYR A 45 13.11 15.89 6.87
C TYR A 45 13.59 16.97 5.90
N LYS A 46 14.59 17.77 6.29
CA LYS A 46 15.13 18.88 5.50
C LYS A 46 15.70 18.44 4.15
N ASP A 47 16.14 17.20 4.08
CA ASP A 47 16.69 16.50 2.91
C ASP A 47 15.62 16.05 1.91
N LEU A 48 14.35 16.01 2.31
CA LEU A 48 13.25 15.63 1.43
C LEU A 48 12.62 16.89 0.78
N SER A 49 12.19 16.75 -0.46
CA SER A 49 11.26 17.69 -1.10
C SER A 49 9.89 17.66 -0.39
N ASP A 50 9.06 18.67 -0.63
CA ASP A 50 7.69 18.70 -0.08
C ASP A 50 6.86 17.51 -0.57
N LEU A 51 7.02 17.08 -1.84
CA LEU A 51 6.32 15.92 -2.38
C LEU A 51 6.76 14.65 -1.65
N GLU A 52 8.05 14.44 -1.44
CA GLU A 52 8.55 13.26 -0.70
C GLU A 52 8.08 13.28 0.76
N PHE A 53 8.09 14.45 1.41
CA PHE A 53 7.55 14.59 2.76
C PHE A 53 6.06 14.23 2.80
N ALA A 54 5.25 14.71 1.87
CA ALA A 54 3.84 14.32 1.75
C ALA A 54 3.63 12.88 1.25
N ASN A 55 4.71 12.14 0.98
CA ASN A 55 4.67 10.83 0.34
C ASN A 55 3.90 10.84 -0.99
N PHE A 56 3.87 12.02 -1.65
CA PHE A 56 3.17 12.26 -2.91
C PHE A 56 4.07 11.87 -4.07
N ARG A 57 3.58 11.03 -4.96
CA ARG A 57 4.27 10.65 -6.19
C ARG A 57 3.34 10.06 -7.24
N GLU A 58 3.81 10.11 -8.45
CA GLU A 58 3.23 9.42 -9.57
C GLU A 58 3.49 7.90 -9.48
N VAL A 59 2.46 7.10 -9.70
CA VAL A 59 2.52 5.63 -9.77
C VAL A 59 2.40 5.20 -11.24
N ILE A 60 1.46 5.83 -11.97
CA ILE A 60 1.25 5.62 -13.41
C ILE A 60 1.23 7.00 -14.05
N LYS A 61 2.07 7.19 -15.05
CA LYS A 61 2.34 8.48 -15.67
C LYS A 61 1.06 9.24 -16.05
N ASN A 62 0.89 10.41 -15.45
CA ASN A 62 -0.24 11.33 -15.64
C ASN A 62 -1.64 10.73 -15.33
N ARG A 63 -1.74 9.55 -14.72
CA ARG A 63 -3.00 8.85 -14.49
C ARG A 63 -3.27 8.48 -13.04
N LEU A 64 -2.25 8.00 -12.33
CA LEU A 64 -2.38 7.54 -10.97
C LEU A 64 -1.27 8.09 -10.09
N TYR A 65 -1.67 8.70 -9.01
CA TYR A 65 -0.81 9.23 -7.96
C TYR A 65 -1.15 8.59 -6.62
N ARG A 66 -0.21 8.65 -5.69
CA ARG A 66 -0.43 8.25 -4.29
C ARG A 66 0.18 9.28 -3.34
N SER A 67 -0.40 9.40 -2.12
CA SER A 67 0.12 10.31 -1.09
C SER A 67 -0.33 9.91 0.32
N SER A 68 0.16 10.64 1.34
CA SER A 68 -0.53 10.77 2.61
C SER A 68 -1.90 11.41 2.42
N SER A 69 -2.76 11.34 3.44
CA SER A 69 -4.08 11.96 3.38
C SER A 69 -3.97 13.47 3.10
N PRO A 70 -4.73 14.00 2.12
CA PRO A 70 -4.77 15.45 1.85
C PRO A 70 -5.57 16.24 2.90
N VAL A 71 -6.26 15.58 3.83
CA VAL A 71 -7.16 16.23 4.80
C VAL A 71 -6.93 15.83 6.26
N ASN A 72 -6.38 14.64 6.52
CA ASN A 72 -6.05 14.20 7.88
C ASN A 72 -4.73 14.83 8.35
N ASP A 73 -4.80 15.72 9.33
CA ASP A 73 -3.68 16.52 9.84
C ASP A 73 -2.81 15.80 10.89
N VAL A 74 -3.16 14.58 11.29
CA VAL A 74 -2.42 13.84 12.33
C VAL A 74 -0.92 13.69 12.01
N LEU A 75 -0.57 13.54 10.74
CA LEU A 75 0.81 13.41 10.29
C LEU A 75 1.44 14.74 9.82
N LYS A 76 0.72 15.86 9.90
CA LYS A 76 1.18 17.20 9.46
C LYS A 76 1.64 17.26 8.00
N ARG A 77 1.06 16.43 7.13
CA ARG A 77 1.41 16.31 5.70
C ARG A 77 0.26 16.70 4.77
N ASN A 78 -0.94 16.86 5.33
CA ASN A 78 -2.19 17.05 4.62
C ASN A 78 -2.18 18.28 3.71
N LEU A 79 -1.74 19.45 4.18
CA LEU A 79 -1.74 20.68 3.40
C LEU A 79 -0.81 20.59 2.18
N ILE A 80 0.34 19.92 2.32
CA ILE A 80 1.27 19.71 1.22
C ILE A 80 0.67 18.70 0.21
N ALA A 81 0.07 17.62 0.70
CA ALA A 81 -0.58 16.62 -0.15
C ALA A 81 -1.76 17.21 -0.93
N ASP A 82 -2.59 18.04 -0.28
CA ASP A 82 -3.71 18.71 -0.93
C ASP A 82 -3.27 19.74 -1.98
N LYS A 83 -2.26 20.57 -1.65
CA LYS A 83 -1.64 21.50 -2.61
C LYS A 83 -1.06 20.75 -3.82
N ALA A 84 -0.35 19.65 -3.58
CA ALA A 84 0.19 18.83 -4.65
C ALA A 84 -0.93 18.25 -5.53
N ALA A 85 -2.01 17.75 -4.93
CA ALA A 85 -3.17 17.26 -5.68
C ALA A 85 -3.75 18.32 -6.61
N GLY A 86 -3.82 19.57 -6.17
CA GLY A 86 -4.22 20.71 -7.01
C GLY A 86 -3.25 20.96 -8.16
N ASN A 87 -1.95 20.99 -7.88
CA ASN A 87 -0.91 21.25 -8.90
C ASN A 87 -0.87 20.16 -10.00
N PHE A 88 -1.17 18.91 -9.64
CA PHE A 88 -1.24 17.79 -10.59
C PHE A 88 -2.64 17.55 -11.17
N GLY A 89 -3.60 18.42 -10.89
CA GLY A 89 -4.93 18.39 -11.48
C GLY A 89 -5.72 17.12 -11.16
N ILE A 90 -5.59 16.58 -9.94
CA ILE A 90 -6.29 15.37 -9.53
C ILE A 90 -7.81 15.58 -9.62
N LYS A 91 -8.51 14.68 -10.32
CA LYS A 91 -9.98 14.73 -10.50
C LYS A 91 -10.73 13.79 -9.59
N THR A 92 -10.13 12.67 -9.21
CA THR A 92 -10.78 11.65 -8.37
C THR A 92 -9.85 11.21 -7.25
N PHE A 93 -10.33 11.35 -6.02
CA PHE A 93 -9.65 10.89 -4.80
C PHE A 93 -10.17 9.52 -4.39
N VAL A 94 -9.29 8.57 -4.13
CA VAL A 94 -9.63 7.24 -3.62
C VAL A 94 -9.12 7.15 -2.19
N ASN A 95 -10.01 7.46 -1.25
CA ASN A 95 -9.72 7.44 0.17
C ASN A 95 -9.98 6.04 0.74
N LEU A 96 -8.88 5.35 1.03
CA LEU A 96 -8.93 3.98 1.53
C LEU A 96 -9.30 3.86 3.01
N GLY A 97 -9.10 4.92 3.80
CA GLY A 97 -9.10 4.79 5.26
C GLY A 97 -10.28 5.41 6.00
N ASP A 98 -10.98 6.35 5.39
CA ASP A 98 -11.99 7.11 6.10
C ASP A 98 -13.43 6.69 5.75
N SER A 99 -14.31 6.82 6.73
CA SER A 99 -15.74 6.87 6.53
C SER A 99 -16.17 8.32 6.20
N GLU A 100 -17.39 8.48 5.70
CA GLU A 100 -17.94 9.81 5.40
C GLU A 100 -17.98 10.71 6.64
N ASN A 101 -18.41 10.17 7.79
CA ASN A 101 -18.46 10.93 9.04
C ASN A 101 -17.05 11.37 9.49
N LYS A 102 -16.05 10.49 9.36
CA LYS A 102 -14.66 10.83 9.72
C LYS A 102 -14.11 11.92 8.79
N LEU A 103 -14.35 11.80 7.49
CA LEU A 103 -13.91 12.78 6.50
C LEU A 103 -14.44 14.18 6.77
N LYS A 104 -15.76 14.29 7.04
CA LYS A 104 -16.42 15.58 7.30
C LYS A 104 -15.94 16.27 8.58
N ASN A 105 -15.36 15.53 9.51
CA ASN A 105 -14.87 16.05 10.80
C ASN A 105 -13.44 16.60 10.74
N TYR A 106 -12.70 16.40 9.63
CA TYR A 106 -11.38 17.03 9.50
C TYR A 106 -11.54 18.54 9.30
N LYS A 107 -10.83 19.33 10.12
CA LYS A 107 -10.96 20.81 10.15
C LYS A 107 -10.67 21.44 8.78
N ASP A 108 -9.70 20.90 8.05
CA ASP A 108 -9.23 21.44 6.77
C ASP A 108 -10.03 20.90 5.57
N PHE A 109 -10.97 19.96 5.78
CA PHE A 109 -11.68 19.30 4.68
C PHE A 109 -12.46 20.29 3.81
N LYS A 110 -13.29 21.16 4.40
CA LYS A 110 -14.16 22.08 3.62
C LYS A 110 -13.40 23.06 2.75
N SER A 111 -12.17 23.43 3.14
CA SER A 111 -11.30 24.36 2.40
C SER A 111 -10.35 23.66 1.43
N SER A 112 -10.25 22.33 1.50
CA SER A 112 -9.30 21.55 0.71
C SER A 112 -9.67 21.52 -0.79
N TYR A 113 -8.65 21.31 -1.63
CA TYR A 113 -8.85 20.99 -3.04
C TYR A 113 -9.63 19.68 -3.19
N CYS A 114 -9.31 18.69 -2.35
CA CYS A 114 -9.97 17.38 -2.31
C CYS A 114 -11.51 17.49 -2.18
N SER A 115 -12.01 18.39 -1.32
CA SER A 115 -13.45 18.54 -1.07
C SER A 115 -14.27 19.00 -2.28
N LYS A 116 -13.62 19.57 -3.29
CA LYS A 116 -14.25 20.10 -4.51
C LYS A 116 -14.30 19.09 -5.65
N HIS A 117 -13.81 17.88 -5.41
CA HIS A 117 -13.64 16.84 -6.41
C HIS A 117 -14.34 15.54 -6.01
N LYS A 118 -14.40 14.59 -6.93
CA LYS A 118 -14.98 13.27 -6.65
C LYS A 118 -14.13 12.53 -5.62
N ILE A 119 -14.79 11.99 -4.57
CA ILE A 119 -14.14 11.18 -3.55
C ILE A 119 -14.81 9.82 -3.50
N ILE A 120 -14.03 8.75 -3.66
CA ILE A 120 -14.43 7.35 -3.46
C ILE A 120 -13.96 6.97 -2.05
N LEU A 121 -14.92 6.69 -1.14
CA LEU A 121 -14.65 6.36 0.26
C LEU A 121 -14.76 4.85 0.46
N LEU A 122 -13.68 4.21 0.89
CA LEU A 122 -13.68 2.77 1.06
C LEU A 122 -13.70 2.33 2.54
N GLY A 123 -13.19 3.12 3.47
CA GLY A 123 -13.18 2.78 4.90
C GLY A 123 -12.56 1.40 5.16
N LEU A 124 -11.46 1.07 4.47
CA LEU A 124 -10.79 -0.21 4.61
C LEU A 124 -10.12 -0.31 5.98
N ASP A 125 -10.24 -1.48 6.60
CA ASP A 125 -9.49 -1.84 7.79
C ASP A 125 -8.06 -2.37 7.43
N TRP A 126 -7.39 -3.04 8.37
CA TRP A 126 -6.06 -3.63 8.18
C TRP A 126 -6.10 -5.13 7.84
N LYS A 127 -7.32 -5.69 7.64
CA LYS A 127 -7.50 -7.12 7.38
C LYS A 127 -7.58 -7.38 5.87
N TYR A 128 -6.48 -7.16 5.15
CA TYR A 128 -6.37 -7.20 3.68
C TYR A 128 -7.06 -8.37 2.98
N TYR A 129 -7.22 -9.51 3.68
CA TYR A 129 -7.78 -10.73 3.12
C TYR A 129 -9.14 -11.09 3.70
N SER A 130 -9.74 -10.23 4.53
CA SER A 130 -11.10 -10.41 4.99
C SER A 130 -12.08 -10.14 3.86
N LYS A 131 -13.24 -10.82 3.91
CA LYS A 131 -14.31 -10.61 2.93
C LYS A 131 -14.75 -9.14 2.89
N ASN A 132 -14.88 -8.48 4.05
CA ASN A 132 -15.23 -7.07 4.12
C ASN A 132 -14.22 -6.16 3.41
N PHE A 133 -12.91 -6.40 3.61
CA PHE A 133 -11.87 -5.64 2.91
C PHE A 133 -11.96 -5.84 1.40
N GLN A 134 -12.08 -7.10 0.96
CA GLN A 134 -12.13 -7.48 -0.45
C GLN A 134 -13.38 -6.89 -1.15
N ASP A 135 -14.55 -6.96 -0.51
CA ASP A 135 -15.80 -6.40 -1.06
C ASP A 135 -15.70 -4.88 -1.24
N ARG A 136 -15.17 -4.17 -0.24
CA ARG A 136 -14.96 -2.72 -0.33
C ARG A 136 -13.90 -2.35 -1.35
N LEU A 137 -12.82 -3.12 -1.45
CA LEU A 137 -11.81 -2.92 -2.48
C LEU A 137 -12.42 -3.10 -3.87
N ALA A 138 -13.20 -4.16 -4.09
CA ALA A 138 -13.89 -4.39 -5.37
C ALA A 138 -14.80 -3.21 -5.75
N GLN A 139 -15.60 -2.69 -4.79
CA GLN A 139 -16.41 -1.50 -5.00
C GLN A 139 -15.56 -0.29 -5.40
N GLY A 140 -14.41 -0.09 -4.76
CA GLY A 140 -13.47 0.98 -5.10
C GLY A 140 -12.89 0.86 -6.50
N ILE A 141 -12.48 -0.34 -6.90
CA ILE A 141 -11.96 -0.62 -8.24
C ILE A 141 -13.02 -0.37 -9.31
N ILE A 142 -14.26 -0.82 -9.07
CA ILE A 142 -15.40 -0.55 -9.96
C ILE A 142 -15.68 0.96 -10.05
N ALA A 143 -15.70 1.66 -8.90
CA ALA A 143 -15.91 3.09 -8.88
C ALA A 143 -14.81 3.88 -9.62
N MET A 144 -13.54 3.45 -9.51
CA MET A 144 -12.44 4.02 -10.30
C MET A 144 -12.64 3.81 -11.80
N ALA A 145 -13.04 2.61 -12.23
CA ALA A 145 -13.31 2.31 -13.64
C ALA A 145 -14.34 3.27 -14.25
N HIS A 146 -15.30 3.72 -13.46
CA HIS A 146 -16.37 4.66 -13.86
C HIS A 146 -16.12 6.12 -13.43
N SER A 147 -14.86 6.48 -13.10
CA SER A 147 -14.47 7.83 -12.72
C SER A 147 -13.38 8.38 -13.64
N GLU A 148 -13.10 9.69 -13.53
CA GLU A 148 -12.12 10.35 -14.38
C GLU A 148 -10.75 10.46 -13.72
N PRO A 149 -9.66 10.05 -14.43
CA PRO A 149 -8.29 10.30 -14.00
C PRO A 149 -7.94 11.81 -14.18
N PRO A 150 -6.86 12.32 -13.58
CA PRO A 150 -5.92 11.60 -12.71
C PRO A 150 -6.52 11.22 -11.36
N PHE A 151 -6.15 10.03 -10.88
CA PHE A 151 -6.54 9.52 -9.57
C PHE A 151 -5.48 9.82 -8.52
N LEU A 152 -5.90 10.08 -7.27
CA LEU A 152 -5.03 10.08 -6.10
C LEU A 152 -5.51 9.03 -5.11
N ILE A 153 -4.72 7.96 -4.90
CA ILE A 153 -5.01 6.95 -3.88
C ILE A 153 -4.28 7.33 -2.59
N HIS A 154 -5.01 7.34 -1.48
CA HIS A 154 -4.45 7.63 -0.17
C HIS A 154 -5.12 6.85 0.97
N CYS A 155 -4.42 6.72 2.08
CA CYS A 155 -4.94 6.40 3.40
C CYS A 155 -4.44 7.47 4.38
N ASP A 156 -4.16 7.17 5.65
CA ASP A 156 -3.57 8.17 6.55
C ASP A 156 -2.15 8.56 6.11
N ALA A 157 -1.24 7.59 6.00
CA ALA A 157 0.16 7.82 5.62
C ALA A 157 0.45 7.64 4.12
N GLY A 158 -0.49 7.10 3.35
CA GLY A 158 -0.22 6.72 1.96
C GLY A 158 0.81 5.58 1.83
N LYS A 159 1.04 4.81 2.92
CA LYS A 159 2.08 3.79 3.00
C LYS A 159 1.51 2.38 2.80
N ASP A 160 0.78 1.86 3.79
CA ASP A 160 0.42 0.44 3.87
C ASP A 160 -0.77 0.08 2.96
N ARG A 161 -2.00 0.48 3.32
CA ARG A 161 -3.20 0.22 2.49
C ARG A 161 -3.04 0.78 1.07
N THR A 162 -2.53 1.98 0.96
CA THR A 162 -2.22 2.63 -0.32
C THR A 162 -1.18 1.84 -1.09
N GLY A 163 -0.11 1.38 -0.43
CA GLY A 163 0.93 0.58 -1.04
C GLY A 163 0.41 -0.74 -1.59
N PHE A 164 -0.42 -1.45 -0.83
CA PHE A 164 -1.03 -2.70 -1.29
C PHE A 164 -1.93 -2.49 -2.51
N VAL A 165 -2.80 -1.47 -2.49
CA VAL A 165 -3.71 -1.21 -3.62
C VAL A 165 -2.94 -0.74 -4.86
N CYS A 166 -1.95 0.15 -4.71
CA CYS A 166 -1.10 0.56 -5.83
C CYS A 166 -0.34 -0.62 -6.42
N ALA A 167 0.24 -1.50 -5.59
CA ALA A 167 0.94 -2.70 -6.06
C ALA A 167 0.04 -3.64 -6.88
N LEU A 168 -1.23 -3.81 -6.50
CA LEU A 168 -2.20 -4.57 -7.30
C LEU A 168 -2.49 -3.91 -8.66
N LEU A 169 -2.57 -2.58 -8.71
CA LEU A 169 -2.79 -1.83 -9.96
C LEU A 169 -1.55 -1.81 -10.85
N GLU A 170 -0.36 -1.69 -10.27
CA GLU A 170 0.91 -1.81 -10.98
C GLU A 170 1.04 -3.21 -11.59
N ALA A 171 0.79 -4.27 -10.81
CA ALA A 171 0.76 -5.65 -11.30
C ALA A 171 -0.26 -5.81 -12.44
N LEU A 172 -1.49 -5.31 -12.30
CA LEU A 172 -2.54 -5.35 -13.32
C LEU A 172 -2.09 -4.73 -14.67
N LEU A 173 -1.23 -3.72 -14.61
CA LEU A 173 -0.71 -3.02 -15.79
C LEU A 173 0.58 -3.66 -16.34
N GLY A 174 1.09 -4.73 -15.71
CA GLY A 174 2.24 -5.49 -16.16
C GLY A 174 3.59 -4.96 -15.68
N TYR A 175 3.62 -4.14 -14.64
CA TYR A 175 4.88 -3.78 -13.99
C TYR A 175 5.50 -5.01 -13.31
N ASP A 176 6.82 -5.13 -13.37
CA ASP A 176 7.54 -6.22 -12.71
C ASP A 176 7.60 -6.04 -11.19
N ILE A 177 7.89 -7.13 -10.49
CA ILE A 177 7.90 -7.15 -9.04
C ILE A 177 8.95 -6.21 -8.44
N ASN A 178 10.06 -5.96 -9.11
CA ASN A 178 11.12 -5.10 -8.58
C ASN A 178 10.69 -3.62 -8.64
N TYR A 179 9.98 -3.23 -9.71
CA TYR A 179 9.37 -1.90 -9.79
C TYR A 179 8.34 -1.71 -8.67
N ILE A 180 7.42 -2.65 -8.48
CA ILE A 180 6.40 -2.63 -7.43
C ILE A 180 7.02 -2.52 -6.04
N VAL A 181 8.08 -3.30 -5.77
CA VAL A 181 8.84 -3.25 -4.52
C VAL A 181 9.47 -1.86 -4.31
N GLN A 182 10.07 -1.29 -5.35
CA GLN A 182 10.70 0.04 -5.25
C GLN A 182 9.67 1.13 -4.95
N ASP A 183 8.50 1.14 -5.62
CA ASP A 183 7.44 2.09 -5.30
C ASP A 183 6.97 1.91 -3.86
N TYR A 184 6.66 0.69 -3.44
CA TYR A 184 6.20 0.43 -2.08
C TYR A 184 7.18 0.95 -1.03
N LEU A 185 8.47 0.62 -1.19
CA LEU A 185 9.54 0.97 -0.25
C LEU A 185 9.93 2.45 -0.26
N LYS A 186 9.60 3.20 -1.31
CA LYS A 186 9.77 4.66 -1.31
C LYS A 186 9.03 5.31 -0.13
N SER A 187 7.90 4.75 0.31
CA SER A 187 7.21 5.24 1.51
C SER A 187 8.04 5.03 2.79
N PHE A 188 8.78 3.94 2.89
CA PHE A 188 9.66 3.67 4.03
C PHE A 188 10.88 4.60 4.02
N GLN A 189 11.42 4.90 2.86
CA GLN A 189 12.47 5.92 2.70
C GLN A 189 11.96 7.29 3.18
N ASN A 190 10.77 7.70 2.73
CA ASN A 190 10.18 9.01 3.04
C ASN A 190 9.78 9.17 4.52
N TYR A 191 9.38 8.08 5.19
CA TYR A 191 8.91 8.13 6.59
C TYR A 191 9.99 7.78 7.60
N PHE A 192 10.86 6.83 7.27
CA PHE A 192 11.77 6.20 8.24
C PHE A 192 13.23 6.27 7.81
N LYS A 193 13.53 6.94 6.69
CA LYS A 193 14.89 7.07 6.13
C LYS A 193 15.57 5.71 5.85
N VAL A 194 14.79 4.71 5.48
CA VAL A 194 15.31 3.41 5.07
C VAL A 194 16.19 3.59 3.84
N ILE A 195 17.41 3.09 3.90
CA ILE A 195 18.37 3.20 2.80
C ILE A 195 18.07 2.11 1.76
N LYS A 196 17.98 2.50 0.48
CA LYS A 196 17.75 1.57 -0.62
C LYS A 196 18.83 0.46 -0.61
N ASP A 197 18.39 -0.76 -0.90
CA ASP A 197 19.23 -1.99 -0.98
C ASP A 197 19.94 -2.38 0.33
N SER A 198 19.63 -1.72 1.46
CA SER A 198 20.10 -2.12 2.78
C SER A 198 19.44 -3.44 3.23
N ARG A 199 20.03 -4.06 4.27
CA ARG A 199 19.42 -5.24 4.92
C ARG A 199 17.99 -4.95 5.39
N GLU A 200 17.75 -3.76 5.93
CA GLU A 200 16.45 -3.28 6.37
C GLU A 200 15.44 -3.16 5.20
N TYR A 201 15.88 -2.57 4.09
CA TYR A 201 15.09 -2.48 2.86
C TYR A 201 14.65 -3.85 2.36
N ASN A 202 15.60 -4.79 2.24
CA ASN A 202 15.33 -6.15 1.77
C ASN A 202 14.43 -6.93 2.74
N PHE A 203 14.59 -6.71 4.05
CA PHE A 203 13.71 -7.30 5.06
C PHE A 203 12.26 -6.85 4.87
N ILE A 204 12.01 -5.55 4.72
CA ILE A 204 10.67 -4.99 4.52
C ILE A 204 10.09 -5.48 3.18
N ALA A 205 10.88 -5.47 2.11
CA ALA A 205 10.45 -5.95 0.79
C ALA A 205 9.89 -7.38 0.86
N ASN A 206 10.60 -8.27 1.54
CA ASN A 206 10.24 -9.68 1.61
C ASN A 206 9.07 -9.96 2.59
N ASN A 207 9.05 -9.28 3.73
CA ASN A 207 8.07 -9.54 4.79
C ASN A 207 6.77 -8.74 4.64
N GLU A 208 6.76 -7.69 3.81
CA GLU A 208 5.55 -6.92 3.52
C GLU A 208 5.09 -7.12 2.08
N ILE A 209 5.55 -6.31 1.13
CA ILE A 209 4.89 -6.24 -0.18
C ILE A 209 4.97 -7.54 -0.98
N ARG A 210 6.12 -8.24 -0.97
CA ARG A 210 6.23 -9.55 -1.63
C ARG A 210 5.32 -10.59 -0.96
N ALA A 211 5.29 -10.62 0.37
CA ALA A 211 4.41 -11.52 1.12
C ALA A 211 2.93 -11.17 0.91
N PHE A 212 2.59 -9.89 0.84
CA PHE A 212 1.20 -9.45 0.59
C PHE A 212 0.73 -9.86 -0.80
N LEU A 213 1.52 -9.62 -1.84
CA LEU A 213 1.15 -10.02 -3.21
C LEU A 213 1.11 -11.54 -3.35
N ALA A 214 2.09 -12.27 -2.81
CA ALA A 214 2.12 -13.71 -2.83
C ALA A 214 0.86 -14.34 -2.21
N LYS A 215 0.42 -13.79 -1.07
CA LYS A 215 -0.81 -14.23 -0.42
C LYS A 215 -2.06 -13.84 -1.21
N ALA A 216 -2.12 -12.64 -1.79
CA ALA A 216 -3.23 -12.20 -2.63
C ALA A 216 -3.37 -13.07 -3.88
N PHE A 217 -2.25 -13.41 -4.50
CA PHE A 217 -2.20 -14.20 -5.73
C PHE A 217 -2.17 -15.73 -5.49
N LYS A 218 -2.09 -16.17 -4.21
CA LYS A 218 -2.04 -17.60 -3.82
C LYS A 218 -0.85 -18.35 -4.42
N VAL A 219 0.31 -17.68 -4.46
CA VAL A 219 1.59 -18.20 -4.97
C VAL A 219 2.67 -18.07 -3.89
N LYS A 220 3.86 -18.64 -4.12
CA LYS A 220 5.01 -18.40 -3.24
C LYS A 220 5.68 -17.07 -3.58
N ALA A 221 6.18 -16.37 -2.56
CA ALA A 221 6.86 -15.08 -2.77
C ALA A 221 8.11 -15.20 -3.66
N SER A 222 8.80 -16.34 -3.62
CA SER A 222 9.95 -16.64 -4.47
C SER A 222 9.62 -16.85 -5.95
N GLU A 223 8.35 -17.03 -6.29
CA GLU A 223 7.89 -17.28 -7.67
C GLU A 223 7.47 -15.98 -8.38
N LEU A 224 7.25 -14.87 -7.64
CA LEU A 224 6.71 -13.62 -8.19
C LEU A 224 7.52 -13.03 -9.36
N GLU A 225 8.83 -13.28 -9.42
CA GLU A 225 9.69 -12.78 -10.49
C GLU A 225 9.45 -13.49 -11.83
N ASN A 226 8.96 -14.73 -11.79
CA ASN A 226 8.82 -15.60 -12.96
C ASN A 226 7.34 -15.74 -13.40
N LEU A 227 6.41 -15.09 -12.70
CA LEU A 227 4.97 -15.21 -12.97
C LEU A 227 4.44 -14.00 -13.73
N ASN A 228 3.38 -14.21 -14.49
CA ASN A 228 2.64 -13.11 -15.12
C ASN A 228 1.79 -12.39 -14.08
N LEU A 229 2.35 -11.33 -13.46
CA LEU A 229 1.69 -10.56 -12.43
C LEU A 229 0.41 -9.89 -12.92
N ALA A 230 0.33 -9.50 -14.21
CA ALA A 230 -0.88 -8.88 -14.76
C ALA A 230 -2.06 -9.86 -14.75
N LEU A 231 -1.81 -11.11 -15.14
CA LEU A 231 -2.84 -12.15 -15.10
C LEU A 231 -3.25 -12.49 -13.66
N LEU A 232 -2.29 -12.55 -12.74
CA LEU A 232 -2.57 -12.83 -11.34
C LEU A 232 -3.39 -11.71 -10.68
N ALA A 233 -3.08 -10.45 -10.97
CA ALA A 233 -3.84 -9.30 -10.48
C ALA A 233 -5.26 -9.25 -11.08
N GLU A 234 -5.41 -9.57 -12.36
CA GLU A 234 -6.72 -9.67 -13.02
C GLU A 234 -7.58 -10.77 -12.36
N ASN A 235 -7.01 -11.96 -12.15
CA ASN A 235 -7.68 -13.07 -11.47
C ASN A 235 -8.08 -12.71 -10.03
N TYR A 236 -7.19 -12.04 -9.28
CA TYR A 236 -7.50 -11.55 -7.94
C TYR A 236 -8.69 -10.58 -7.95
N PHE A 237 -8.72 -9.61 -8.87
CA PHE A 237 -9.85 -8.69 -8.97
C PHE A 237 -11.15 -9.38 -9.35
N ILE A 238 -11.11 -10.37 -10.25
CA ILE A 238 -12.29 -11.20 -10.58
C ILE A 238 -12.77 -11.97 -9.34
N GLU A 239 -11.86 -12.59 -8.60
CA GLU A 239 -12.16 -13.38 -7.41
C GLU A 239 -12.84 -12.55 -6.32
N ILE A 240 -12.43 -11.31 -6.13
CA ILE A 240 -13.06 -10.41 -5.16
C ILE A 240 -14.35 -9.75 -5.67
N GLY A 241 -14.77 -10.04 -6.91
CA GLY A 241 -16.07 -9.64 -7.45
C GLY A 241 -16.05 -8.49 -8.46
N VAL A 242 -14.90 -8.07 -9.00
CA VAL A 242 -14.83 -7.08 -10.08
C VAL A 242 -15.08 -7.78 -11.40
N LYS A 243 -16.01 -7.28 -12.20
CA LYS A 243 -16.30 -7.85 -13.53
C LYS A 243 -15.19 -7.56 -14.53
N ALA A 244 -14.91 -8.48 -15.43
CA ALA A 244 -13.88 -8.34 -16.46
C ALA A 244 -14.01 -7.04 -17.28
N LYS A 245 -15.24 -6.61 -17.59
CA LYS A 245 -15.51 -5.35 -18.30
C LYS A 245 -15.03 -4.12 -17.52
N ASP A 246 -15.18 -4.11 -16.18
CA ASP A 246 -14.76 -2.99 -15.33
C ASP A 246 -13.24 -2.98 -15.18
N ILE A 247 -12.60 -4.16 -15.12
CA ILE A 247 -11.14 -4.29 -15.15
C ILE A 247 -10.59 -3.74 -16.48
N ALA A 248 -11.16 -4.13 -17.59
CA ALA A 248 -10.76 -3.65 -18.91
C ALA A 248 -10.90 -2.12 -19.04
N LEU A 249 -12.01 -1.56 -18.54
CA LEU A 249 -12.24 -0.12 -18.52
C LEU A 249 -11.22 0.61 -17.64
N LEU A 250 -10.92 0.09 -16.45
CA LEU A 250 -9.89 0.65 -15.58
C LEU A 250 -8.51 0.62 -16.22
N LYS A 251 -8.13 -0.52 -16.84
CA LYS A 251 -6.85 -0.63 -17.58
C LYS A 251 -6.75 0.42 -18.68
N LEU A 252 -7.84 0.66 -19.41
CA LEU A 252 -7.89 1.70 -20.45
C LEU A 252 -7.66 3.10 -19.85
N LYS A 253 -8.39 3.46 -18.77
CA LYS A 253 -8.25 4.76 -18.10
C LYS A 253 -6.88 5.01 -17.48
N LEU A 254 -6.18 3.95 -17.08
CA LEU A 254 -4.84 4.05 -16.50
C LEU A 254 -3.72 4.06 -17.55
N LYS A 255 -3.99 3.68 -18.81
CA LYS A 255 -3.01 3.65 -19.90
C LYS A 255 -3.10 4.85 -20.87
N LEU A 256 -4.27 5.46 -21.01
CA LEU A 256 -4.53 6.61 -21.89
C LEU A 256 -4.15 7.94 -21.23
#